data_e9dc3c034ee0e38a5aa820a6a9acb637
#
_entry.id   e9dc3c034ee0e38a5aa820a6a9acb637
#
_cell.length_a   1.000
_cell.length_b   1.000
_cell.length_c   1.000
_cell.angle_alpha   90.00
_cell.angle_beta   90.00
_cell.angle_gamma   90.00
#
_symmetry.space_group_name_H-M   'P 1'
#
loop_
_entity.id
_entity.type
_entity.pdbx_description
1 polymer ?
#
loop_
_entity_poly.entity_id
_entity_poly.type
_entity_poly.pdbx_seq_one_letter_code
_entity_poly.pdbx_strand_id
1 'polypeptide(L)'
;MRLQPILALISITLLSGTATAHSPAGQGVLNPNLAAQARLATLPDLNLALAARIIASRPLSSTAELDTILGDALSAADIAHLHEGLFVAINLNTASRAEIMLVPGINRKMAHEFEEYRPYTSIEQFRREIGKYVDATEVARFE
;
A
#
# COMPACT_ATOMS: atom_id res chain seq x y z
N MET A 1 -52.33 45.60 20.45
CA MET A 1 -51.42 44.62 21.05
C MET A 1 -51.19 43.52 20.01
N ARG A 2 -50.08 43.60 19.27
CA ARG A 2 -49.76 42.61 18.20
C ARG A 2 -48.61 41.76 18.72
N LEU A 3 -48.90 40.47 18.93
CA LEU A 3 -47.85 39.46 19.21
C LEU A 3 -47.19 39.09 17.91
N GLN A 4 -45.86 39.25 17.85
CA GLN A 4 -45.04 38.69 16.79
C GLN A 4 -44.57 37.30 17.22
N PRO A 5 -44.57 36.27 16.35
CA PRO A 5 -43.96 35.01 16.64
C PRO A 5 -42.45 35.09 16.36
N ILE A 6 -41.67 34.71 17.37
CA ILE A 6 -40.21 34.55 17.26
C ILE A 6 -39.93 33.26 16.49
N LEU A 7 -39.40 33.40 15.27
CA LEU A 7 -38.89 32.27 14.49
C LEU A 7 -37.50 31.88 15.02
N ALA A 8 -37.40 30.78 15.75
CA ALA A 8 -36.13 30.23 16.17
C ALA A 8 -35.47 29.49 14.97
N LEU A 9 -34.39 30.09 14.43
CA LEU A 9 -33.56 29.46 13.44
C LEU A 9 -32.70 28.40 14.13
N ILE A 10 -32.98 27.13 13.94
CA ILE A 10 -32.13 26.02 14.36
C ILE A 10 -31.04 25.86 13.29
N SER A 11 -29.87 26.36 13.55
CA SER A 11 -28.67 26.10 12.72
C SER A 11 -28.19 24.68 12.99
N ILE A 12 -28.46 23.74 12.07
CA ILE A 12 -27.86 22.41 12.08
C ILE A 12 -26.45 22.56 11.51
N THR A 13 -25.46 22.57 12.38
CA THR A 13 -24.06 22.48 11.98
C THR A 13 -23.76 21.04 11.60
N LEU A 14 -23.70 20.73 10.28
CA LEU A 14 -23.16 19.47 9.81
C LEU A 14 -21.65 19.45 10.12
N LEU A 15 -21.28 18.69 11.12
CA LEU A 15 -19.87 18.32 11.36
C LEU A 15 -19.49 17.32 10.27
N SER A 16 -18.91 17.83 9.18
CA SER A 16 -18.24 16.98 8.18
C SER A 16 -17.00 16.40 8.83
N GLY A 17 -17.15 15.23 9.45
CA GLY A 17 -16.03 14.42 9.88
C GLY A 17 -15.25 13.97 8.66
N THR A 18 -14.15 14.62 8.35
CA THR A 18 -13.15 14.08 7.45
C THR A 18 -12.57 12.84 8.13
N ALA A 19 -13.07 11.68 7.75
CA ALA A 19 -12.40 10.42 8.06
C ALA A 19 -11.04 10.49 7.38
N THR A 20 -10.01 10.83 8.14
CA THR A 20 -8.63 10.60 7.75
C THR A 20 -8.48 9.10 7.61
N ALA A 21 -8.55 8.60 6.37
CA ALA A 21 -8.17 7.25 6.07
C ALA A 21 -6.71 7.10 6.51
N HIS A 22 -6.50 6.47 7.66
CA HIS A 22 -5.21 5.96 8.05
C HIS A 22 -4.80 4.97 6.96
N SER A 23 -3.78 5.30 6.19
CA SER A 23 -3.07 4.30 5.38
C SER A 23 -2.25 3.47 6.35
N PRO A 24 -2.65 2.24 6.66
CA PRO A 24 -1.73 1.32 7.30
C PRO A 24 -0.86 0.76 6.18
N ALA A 25 0.40 0.88 6.33
CA ALA A 25 1.47 0.25 5.57
C ALA A 25 2.36 1.20 4.76
N GLY A 26 3.64 1.02 4.90
CA GLY A 26 4.75 1.50 4.11
C GLY A 26 4.68 2.97 3.70
N GLN A 27 5.42 3.85 4.31
CA GLN A 27 5.36 5.28 3.96
C GLN A 27 5.61 5.47 2.46
N GLY A 28 4.54 5.73 1.70
CA GLY A 28 4.59 6.05 0.28
C GLY A 28 4.27 4.91 -0.69
N VAL A 29 4.26 3.66 -0.26
CA VAL A 29 3.91 2.51 -1.12
C VAL A 29 2.40 2.28 -1.13
N LEU A 30 1.82 2.22 -2.33
CA LEU A 30 0.39 1.95 -2.50
C LEU A 30 0.15 0.44 -2.61
N ASN A 31 -0.89 -0.04 -1.92
CA ASN A 31 -1.39 -1.39 -2.16
C ASN A 31 -2.36 -1.35 -3.35
N PRO A 32 -2.09 -2.05 -4.46
CA PRO A 32 -2.93 -2.04 -5.65
C PRO A 32 -4.34 -2.58 -5.38
N ASN A 33 -4.54 -3.39 -4.36
CA ASN A 33 -5.86 -3.90 -3.97
C ASN A 33 -6.74 -2.84 -3.26
N LEU A 34 -6.14 -1.82 -2.67
CA LEU A 34 -6.84 -0.84 -1.81
C LEU A 34 -6.85 0.58 -2.39
N ALA A 35 -5.84 0.94 -3.17
CA ALA A 35 -5.66 2.31 -3.66
C ALA A 35 -6.76 2.73 -4.64
N ALA A 36 -7.27 3.95 -4.49
CA ALA A 36 -8.21 4.53 -5.45
C ALA A 36 -7.54 4.75 -6.83
N GLN A 37 -8.32 4.69 -7.91
CA GLN A 37 -7.81 4.88 -9.29
C GLN A 37 -7.02 6.18 -9.46
N ALA A 38 -7.53 7.29 -8.93
CA ALA A 38 -6.86 8.57 -8.99
C ALA A 38 -5.48 8.57 -8.28
N ARG A 39 -5.35 7.79 -7.18
CA ARG A 39 -4.08 7.63 -6.47
C ARG A 39 -3.10 6.76 -7.26
N LEU A 40 -3.56 5.67 -7.86
CA LEU A 40 -2.73 4.85 -8.74
C LEU A 40 -2.19 5.68 -9.91
N ALA A 41 -3.04 6.49 -10.54
CA ALA A 41 -2.67 7.34 -11.67
C ALA A 41 -1.72 8.50 -11.31
N THR A 42 -1.36 8.71 -10.04
CA THR A 42 -0.30 9.66 -9.63
C THR A 42 1.09 9.06 -9.66
N LEU A 43 1.18 7.72 -9.77
CA LEU A 43 2.47 7.05 -9.86
C LEU A 43 3.10 7.27 -11.24
N PRO A 44 4.44 7.33 -11.32
CA PRO A 44 5.13 7.34 -12.60
C PRO A 44 4.66 6.18 -13.49
N ASP A 45 4.59 6.41 -14.78
CA ASP A 45 4.25 5.42 -15.81
C ASP A 45 2.84 4.81 -15.73
N LEU A 46 2.05 5.12 -14.67
CA LEU A 46 0.66 4.73 -14.55
C LEU A 46 -0.29 5.85 -15.03
N ASN A 47 -1.00 5.59 -16.12
CA ASN A 47 -2.11 6.43 -16.55
C ASN A 47 -3.46 5.91 -16.02
N LEU A 48 -4.53 6.69 -16.22
CA LEU A 48 -5.88 6.33 -15.77
C LEU A 48 -6.38 5.00 -16.36
N ALA A 49 -6.02 4.69 -17.60
CA ALA A 49 -6.45 3.46 -18.27
C ALA A 49 -5.78 2.22 -17.62
N LEU A 50 -4.48 2.31 -17.34
CA LEU A 50 -3.74 1.24 -16.70
C LEU A 50 -4.16 1.07 -15.23
N ALA A 51 -4.40 2.18 -14.52
CA ALA A 51 -4.99 2.15 -13.18
C ALA A 51 -6.37 1.49 -13.16
N ALA A 52 -7.22 1.73 -14.17
CA ALA A 52 -8.51 1.05 -14.30
C ALA A 52 -8.36 -0.46 -14.53
N ARG A 53 -7.38 -0.90 -15.32
CA ARG A 53 -7.06 -2.33 -15.53
C ARG A 53 -6.68 -3.01 -14.22
N ILE A 54 -5.81 -2.38 -13.42
CA ILE A 54 -5.43 -2.88 -12.08
C ILE A 54 -6.68 -3.07 -11.21
N ILE A 55 -7.57 -2.07 -11.17
CA ILE A 55 -8.80 -2.13 -10.37
C ILE A 55 -9.73 -3.24 -10.84
N ALA A 56 -9.89 -3.41 -12.17
CA ALA A 56 -10.76 -4.44 -12.74
C ALA A 56 -10.25 -5.88 -12.47
N SER A 57 -8.95 -6.03 -12.20
CA SER A 57 -8.31 -7.32 -11.94
C SER A 57 -8.25 -7.69 -10.45
N ARG A 58 -8.81 -6.85 -9.56
CA ARG A 58 -8.83 -7.14 -8.11
C ARG A 58 -9.74 -8.32 -7.78
N PRO A 59 -9.39 -9.12 -6.75
CA PRO A 59 -8.21 -9.01 -5.89
C PRO A 59 -6.96 -9.60 -6.54
N LEU A 60 -5.83 -8.90 -6.44
CA LEU A 60 -4.52 -9.40 -6.86
C LEU A 60 -3.89 -10.20 -5.72
N SER A 61 -3.47 -11.41 -6.00
CA SER A 61 -2.92 -12.32 -4.98
C SER A 61 -1.40 -12.18 -4.82
N SER A 62 -0.70 -11.60 -5.80
CA SER A 62 0.74 -11.44 -5.78
C SER A 62 1.23 -10.28 -6.64
N THR A 63 2.46 -9.82 -6.40
CA THR A 63 3.12 -8.82 -7.25
C THR A 63 3.39 -9.38 -8.65
N ALA A 64 3.64 -10.68 -8.81
CA ALA A 64 3.79 -11.30 -10.12
C ALA A 64 2.51 -11.24 -10.97
N GLU A 65 1.34 -11.30 -10.35
CA GLU A 65 0.07 -11.10 -11.04
C GLU A 65 -0.11 -9.64 -11.48
N LEU A 66 0.28 -8.69 -10.64
CA LEU A 66 0.35 -7.27 -11.01
C LEU A 66 1.29 -7.05 -12.20
N ASP A 67 2.48 -7.66 -12.19
CA ASP A 67 3.45 -7.56 -13.27
C ASP A 67 2.91 -8.08 -14.61
N THR A 68 2.12 -9.13 -14.56
CA THR A 68 1.44 -9.65 -15.76
C THR A 68 0.49 -8.63 -16.37
N ILE A 69 -0.27 -7.90 -15.54
CA ILE A 69 -1.20 -6.85 -16.00
C ILE A 69 -0.43 -5.65 -16.59
N LEU A 70 0.70 -5.29 -15.98
CA LEU A 70 1.52 -4.15 -16.38
C LEU A 70 2.38 -4.45 -17.61
N GLY A 71 2.83 -5.69 -17.77
CA GLY A 71 3.77 -6.12 -18.81
C GLY A 71 3.26 -5.96 -20.25
N ASP A 72 1.93 -5.86 -20.44
CA ASP A 72 1.34 -5.54 -21.73
C ASP A 72 1.60 -4.08 -22.18
N ALA A 73 1.93 -3.19 -21.26
CA ALA A 73 2.00 -1.75 -21.49
C ALA A 73 3.32 -1.10 -21.05
N LEU A 74 4.05 -1.72 -20.13
CA LEU A 74 5.27 -1.19 -19.54
C LEU A 74 6.45 -2.13 -19.79
N SER A 75 7.66 -1.58 -19.84
CA SER A 75 8.88 -2.38 -19.86
C SER A 75 9.17 -2.99 -18.47
N ALA A 76 9.99 -4.04 -18.43
CA ALA A 76 10.44 -4.63 -17.17
C ALA A 76 11.17 -3.63 -16.25
N ALA A 77 11.88 -2.66 -16.84
CA ALA A 77 12.56 -1.61 -16.06
C ALA A 77 11.56 -0.63 -15.43
N ASP A 78 10.52 -0.24 -16.15
CA ASP A 78 9.46 0.64 -15.64
C ASP A 78 8.65 -0.06 -14.53
N ILE A 79 8.35 -1.34 -14.70
CA ILE A 79 7.68 -2.16 -13.68
C ILE A 79 8.54 -2.25 -12.42
N ALA A 80 9.84 -2.52 -12.54
CA ALA A 80 10.75 -2.58 -11.39
C ALA A 80 10.82 -1.24 -10.64
N HIS A 81 10.84 -0.12 -11.37
CA HIS A 81 10.78 1.22 -10.77
C HIS A 81 9.42 1.48 -10.10
N LEU A 82 8.34 1.02 -10.72
CA LEU A 82 6.99 1.18 -10.19
C LEU A 82 6.79 0.44 -8.85
N HIS A 83 7.48 -0.67 -8.62
CA HIS A 83 7.44 -1.42 -7.36
C HIS A 83 7.89 -0.59 -6.14
N GLU A 84 8.71 0.47 -6.33
CA GLU A 84 9.09 1.38 -5.24
C GLU A 84 7.89 2.14 -4.66
N GLY A 85 6.83 2.34 -5.45
CA GLY A 85 5.62 3.05 -5.05
C GLY A 85 4.33 2.22 -5.11
N LEU A 86 4.37 0.98 -5.63
CA LEU A 86 3.22 0.12 -5.82
C LEU A 86 3.60 -1.34 -5.59
N PHE A 87 3.03 -1.99 -4.59
CA PHE A 87 3.36 -3.37 -4.26
C PHE A 87 2.16 -4.12 -3.66
N VAL A 88 1.98 -5.39 -4.03
CA VAL A 88 0.99 -6.26 -3.39
C VAL A 88 1.56 -6.72 -2.06
N ALA A 89 0.85 -6.42 -0.96
CA ALA A 89 1.29 -6.82 0.38
C ALA A 89 1.45 -8.35 0.46
N ILE A 90 2.62 -8.78 0.94
CA ILE A 90 2.92 -10.20 1.14
C ILE A 90 2.64 -10.62 2.59
N ASN A 91 2.29 -11.87 2.79
CA ASN A 91 2.18 -12.43 4.12
C ASN A 91 3.58 -12.85 4.61
N LEU A 92 4.09 -12.20 5.66
CA LEU A 92 5.42 -12.45 6.22
C LEU A 92 5.69 -13.93 6.56
N ASN A 93 4.65 -14.68 6.96
CA ASN A 93 4.80 -16.06 7.40
C ASN A 93 4.73 -17.08 6.27
N THR A 94 4.12 -16.73 5.14
CA THR A 94 3.85 -17.70 4.05
C THR A 94 4.44 -17.31 2.71
N ALA A 95 4.84 -16.04 2.53
CA ALA A 95 5.47 -15.59 1.29
C ALA A 95 6.69 -16.44 0.93
N SER A 96 6.78 -16.82 -0.33
CA SER A 96 7.95 -17.52 -0.87
C SER A 96 9.16 -16.58 -0.93
N ARG A 97 10.35 -17.15 -0.97
CA ARG A 97 11.58 -16.36 -1.19
C ARG A 97 11.52 -15.54 -2.47
N ALA A 98 10.89 -16.07 -3.52
CA ALA A 98 10.73 -15.36 -4.79
C ALA A 98 9.87 -14.10 -4.63
N GLU A 99 8.77 -14.17 -3.88
CA GLU A 99 7.92 -13.00 -3.57
C GLU A 99 8.65 -11.98 -2.70
N ILE A 100 9.37 -12.44 -1.67
CA ILE A 100 10.19 -11.55 -0.82
C ILE A 100 11.24 -10.82 -1.66
N MET A 101 11.89 -11.50 -2.61
CA MET A 101 12.91 -10.90 -3.48
C MET A 101 12.37 -9.87 -4.47
N LEU A 102 11.05 -9.80 -4.69
CA LEU A 102 10.42 -8.73 -5.49
C LEU A 102 10.31 -7.41 -4.71
N VAL A 103 10.39 -7.44 -3.37
CA VAL A 103 10.35 -6.22 -2.56
C VAL A 103 11.58 -5.36 -2.86
N PRO A 104 11.42 -4.11 -3.32
CA PRO A 104 12.54 -3.25 -3.66
C PRO A 104 13.54 -3.11 -2.50
N GLY A 105 14.83 -3.18 -2.81
CA GLY A 105 15.90 -3.10 -1.82
C GLY A 105 16.19 -4.39 -1.04
N ILE A 106 15.36 -5.42 -1.17
CA ILE A 106 15.64 -6.73 -0.57
C ILE A 106 16.74 -7.44 -1.36
N ASN A 107 17.77 -7.89 -0.64
CA ASN A 107 18.80 -8.77 -1.17
C ASN A 107 18.67 -10.19 -0.60
N ARG A 108 19.48 -11.13 -1.10
CA ARG A 108 19.43 -12.54 -0.66
C ARG A 108 19.62 -12.73 0.84
N LYS A 109 20.48 -11.91 1.46
CA LYS A 109 20.71 -11.96 2.90
C LYS A 109 19.46 -11.53 3.65
N MET A 110 18.87 -10.38 3.27
CA MET A 110 17.65 -9.89 3.90
C MET A 110 16.47 -10.85 3.71
N ALA A 111 16.32 -11.45 2.52
CA ALA A 111 15.30 -12.45 2.29
C ALA A 111 15.46 -13.68 3.20
N HIS A 112 16.71 -14.08 3.50
CA HIS A 112 17.01 -15.13 4.48
C HIS A 112 16.55 -14.72 5.89
N GLU A 113 16.87 -13.51 6.33
CA GLU A 113 16.45 -13.00 7.64
C GLU A 113 14.91 -12.94 7.78
N PHE A 114 14.20 -12.56 6.72
CA PHE A 114 12.74 -12.59 6.72
C PHE A 114 12.18 -14.01 6.93
N GLU A 115 12.83 -15.03 6.40
CA GLU A 115 12.42 -16.43 6.56
C GLU A 115 12.84 -17.01 7.91
N GLU A 116 14.03 -16.66 8.42
CA GLU A 116 14.62 -17.21 9.63
C GLU A 116 13.83 -16.88 10.88
N TYR A 117 13.27 -15.66 10.95
CA TYR A 117 12.49 -15.21 12.12
C TYR A 117 11.04 -15.66 12.12
N ARG A 118 10.62 -16.49 11.17
CA ARG A 118 9.27 -17.07 11.15
C ARG A 118 9.08 -18.09 12.29
N PRO A 119 7.88 -18.15 12.90
CA PRO A 119 6.69 -17.34 12.58
C PRO A 119 6.71 -15.96 13.26
N TYR A 120 6.35 -14.94 12.50
CA TYR A 120 6.06 -13.62 13.06
C TYR A 120 4.69 -13.65 13.73
N THR A 121 4.64 -13.29 14.99
CA THR A 121 3.43 -13.25 15.80
C THR A 121 2.88 -11.85 15.97
N SER A 122 3.70 -10.83 15.69
CA SER A 122 3.31 -9.41 15.72
C SER A 122 4.23 -8.57 14.83
N ILE A 123 3.76 -7.37 14.47
CA ILE A 123 4.56 -6.40 13.72
C ILE A 123 5.74 -5.86 14.54
N GLU A 124 5.61 -5.79 15.87
CA GLU A 124 6.68 -5.38 16.76
C GLU A 124 7.84 -6.39 16.76
N GLN A 125 7.53 -7.68 16.61
CA GLN A 125 8.57 -8.70 16.41
C GLN A 125 9.31 -8.44 15.10
N PHE A 126 8.58 -8.21 14.00
CA PHE A 126 9.18 -7.88 12.70
C PHE A 126 10.11 -6.66 12.82
N ARG A 127 9.62 -5.55 13.40
CA ARG A 127 10.40 -4.32 13.61
C ARG A 127 11.69 -4.57 14.37
N ARG A 128 11.61 -5.35 15.44
CA ARG A 128 12.76 -5.66 16.29
C ARG A 128 13.79 -6.53 15.57
N GLU A 129 13.34 -7.57 14.88
CA GLU A 129 14.26 -8.52 14.24
C GLU A 129 14.89 -7.92 12.98
N ILE A 130 14.10 -7.32 12.11
CA ILE A 130 14.59 -6.72 10.86
C ILE A 130 15.36 -5.43 11.11
N GLY A 131 14.99 -4.66 12.14
CA GLY A 131 15.73 -3.47 12.59
C GLY A 131 17.17 -3.72 13.05
N LYS A 132 17.58 -4.98 13.20
CA LYS A 132 19.00 -5.34 13.43
C LYS A 132 19.86 -5.17 12.17
N TYR A 133 19.26 -5.14 10.99
CA TYR A 133 19.93 -5.18 9.69
C TYR A 133 19.79 -3.91 8.88
N VAL A 134 18.71 -3.16 9.12
CA VAL A 134 18.39 -1.91 8.42
C VAL A 134 17.90 -0.85 9.41
N ASP A 135 17.91 0.41 8.99
CA ASP A 135 17.42 1.49 9.84
C ASP A 135 15.88 1.54 9.96
N ALA A 136 15.37 2.39 10.86
CA ALA A 136 13.94 2.48 11.13
C ALA A 136 13.12 2.96 9.93
N THR A 137 13.71 3.74 9.03
CA THR A 137 13.05 4.21 7.80
C THR A 137 12.82 3.05 6.84
N GLU A 138 13.82 2.19 6.69
CA GLU A 138 13.74 1.01 5.82
C GLU A 138 12.81 -0.06 6.42
N VAL A 139 12.81 -0.24 7.75
CA VAL A 139 11.82 -1.10 8.43
C VAL A 139 10.40 -0.64 8.13
N ALA A 140 10.13 0.67 8.28
CA ALA A 140 8.81 1.24 8.00
C ALA A 140 8.39 1.12 6.52
N ARG A 141 9.36 1.10 5.61
CA ARG A 141 9.09 0.86 4.18
C ARG A 141 8.73 -0.60 3.91
N PHE A 142 9.32 -1.54 4.61
CA PHE A 142 8.99 -2.97 4.49
C PHE A 142 7.65 -3.35 5.13
N GLU A 143 7.14 -2.57 6.07
CA GLU A 143 5.80 -2.73 6.67
C GLU A 143 4.68 -2.39 5.68
#